data_ac0b9a3beef6ff44f580d03817a52615
#
_entry.id   ac0b9a3beef6ff44f580d03817a52615
#
_cell.length_a   1.000
_cell.length_b   1.000
_cell.length_c   1.000
_cell.angle_alpha   90.00
_cell.angle_beta   90.00
_cell.angle_gamma   90.00
#
_symmetry.space_group_name_H-M   'P 1'
#
loop_
_entity.id
_entity.type
_entity.pdbx_description
1 polymer ?
#
loop_
_entity_poly.entity_id
_entity_poly.type
_entity_poly.pdbx_seq_one_letter_code
_entity_poly.pdbx_strand_id
1 'polypeptide(L)'
;MKFFSVIGTRPNFVKEFLVNRECRKRRIDEIMIHTGQHYDYEMSQVFFEGFNLPEPDYYLDIENHNSAQFSGEVILKLDKVLRQDCPDFVLSYGDVNSTLAAAVAGIKNKIPFAHVEGGIRSKSLYNPEEINRRVADVLAEVIYCCTKTDVKNLEEENVESRRIVLSGDLMKDALIYTLHNQGIVASRGDYMVLTLHREENVENGNKLNAIFEGLIKSGKRIVFPAHPRTLKKLETNGLMKRIAHSKIEILKPLGYLDFIRVVAGADKVLTDSGGVRREAYLMRKPCVVLIELSWFPEISEAGWKVLTGPDPEKIARLINDFEPTGKYREIFGDGKAHIKIIDDLEKRFE
;
A
#
# COMPACT_ATOMS: atom_id res chain seq x y z
N MET A 1 -1.56 -9.04 27.26
CA MET A 1 -2.24 -8.71 25.99
C MET A 1 -1.89 -9.76 24.95
N LYS A 2 -2.90 -10.42 24.36
CA LYS A 2 -2.81 -11.38 23.25
C LYS A 2 -3.69 -10.90 22.10
N PHE A 3 -3.19 -10.82 20.87
CA PHE A 3 -4.00 -10.36 19.75
C PHE A 3 -3.68 -11.10 18.45
N PHE A 4 -4.62 -11.03 17.51
CA PHE A 4 -4.46 -11.55 16.16
C PHE A 4 -4.14 -10.45 15.18
N SER A 5 -3.01 -10.60 14.47
CA SER A 5 -2.65 -9.76 13.34
C SER A 5 -3.06 -10.47 12.04
N VAL A 6 -4.06 -9.93 11.33
CA VAL A 6 -4.61 -10.53 10.10
C VAL A 6 -4.03 -9.84 8.89
N ILE A 7 -3.27 -10.60 8.11
CA ILE A 7 -2.56 -10.16 6.91
C ILE A 7 -2.96 -11.00 5.70
N GLY A 8 -2.85 -10.44 4.48
CA GLY A 8 -3.26 -11.19 3.28
C GLY A 8 -2.56 -10.76 2.00
N THR A 9 -1.91 -9.59 2.01
CA THR A 9 -1.30 -9.01 0.82
C THR A 9 0.08 -8.44 1.12
N ARG A 10 0.91 -8.26 0.09
CA ARG A 10 2.25 -7.67 0.23
C ARG A 10 2.32 -6.37 1.02
N PRO A 11 1.45 -5.37 0.79
CA PRO A 11 1.48 -4.16 1.60
C PRO A 11 1.24 -4.42 3.09
N ASN A 12 0.50 -5.48 3.44
CA ASN A 12 0.30 -5.85 4.84
C ASN A 12 1.63 -6.34 5.45
N PHE A 13 2.40 -7.19 4.76
CA PHE A 13 3.69 -7.69 5.28
C PHE A 13 4.67 -6.56 5.58
N VAL A 14 4.73 -5.55 4.69
CA VAL A 14 5.60 -4.37 4.88
C VAL A 14 5.18 -3.54 6.10
N LYS A 15 3.91 -3.53 6.48
CA LYS A 15 3.41 -2.84 7.67
C LYS A 15 3.60 -3.69 8.92
N GLU A 16 3.31 -4.99 8.79
CA GLU A 16 3.34 -5.98 9.85
C GLU A 16 4.72 -6.13 10.49
N PHE A 17 5.80 -6.18 9.70
CA PHE A 17 7.11 -6.56 10.24
C PHE A 17 7.60 -5.64 11.36
N LEU A 18 7.27 -4.34 11.34
CA LEU A 18 7.64 -3.42 12.41
C LEU A 18 6.75 -3.57 13.65
N VAL A 19 5.48 -3.86 13.46
CA VAL A 19 4.53 -4.16 14.53
C VAL A 19 4.97 -5.45 15.22
N ASN A 20 5.17 -6.54 14.46
CA ASN A 20 5.67 -7.81 14.99
C ASN A 20 7.02 -7.65 15.72
N ARG A 21 7.96 -6.90 15.14
CA ARG A 21 9.25 -6.65 15.77
C ARG A 21 9.11 -5.92 17.11
N GLU A 22 8.24 -4.93 17.21
CA GLU A 22 8.00 -4.19 18.45
C GLU A 22 7.27 -5.09 19.49
N CYS A 23 6.31 -5.91 19.04
CA CYS A 23 5.65 -6.90 19.89
C CYS A 23 6.64 -7.90 20.49
N ARG A 24 7.53 -8.46 19.67
CA ARG A 24 8.58 -9.38 20.14
C ARG A 24 9.53 -8.73 21.16
N LYS A 25 9.90 -7.49 20.93
CA LYS A 25 10.74 -6.71 21.86
C LYS A 25 10.07 -6.50 23.21
N ARG A 26 8.76 -6.27 23.22
CA ARG A 26 7.94 -6.08 24.45
C ARG A 26 7.42 -7.37 25.04
N ARG A 27 7.60 -8.51 24.37
CA ARG A 27 7.05 -9.83 24.75
C ARG A 27 5.53 -9.85 24.75
N ILE A 28 4.92 -9.15 23.80
CA ILE A 28 3.48 -9.18 23.57
C ILE A 28 3.17 -10.45 22.77
N ASP A 29 2.09 -11.13 23.12
CA ASP A 29 1.64 -12.36 22.47
C ASP A 29 0.84 -12.01 21.20
N GLU A 30 1.55 -11.87 20.08
CA GLU A 30 0.99 -11.65 18.76
C GLU A 30 0.91 -12.96 18.00
N ILE A 31 -0.29 -13.26 17.47
CA ILE A 31 -0.55 -14.42 16.61
C ILE A 31 -0.84 -13.92 15.21
N MET A 32 0.02 -14.26 14.27
CA MET A 32 -0.07 -13.81 12.89
C MET A 32 -0.89 -14.78 12.04
N ILE A 33 -1.93 -14.27 11.36
CA ILE A 33 -2.82 -15.06 10.50
C ILE A 33 -2.70 -14.58 9.06
N HIS A 34 -2.25 -15.47 8.18
CA HIS A 34 -2.19 -15.22 6.74
C HIS A 34 -3.44 -15.76 6.04
N THR A 35 -4.20 -14.87 5.37
CA THR A 35 -5.47 -15.23 4.73
C THR A 35 -5.32 -15.90 3.36
N GLY A 36 -4.16 -15.82 2.72
CA GLY A 36 -3.93 -16.35 1.37
C GLY A 36 -4.44 -15.47 0.24
N GLN A 37 -4.79 -14.20 0.46
CA GLN A 37 -5.29 -13.32 -0.60
C GLN A 37 -4.29 -13.13 -1.75
N HIS A 38 -2.99 -13.14 -1.49
CA HIS A 38 -1.94 -13.22 -2.50
C HIS A 38 -1.25 -14.58 -2.40
N TYR A 39 -1.49 -15.41 -3.39
CA TYR A 39 -1.15 -16.83 -3.43
C TYR A 39 0.30 -17.13 -3.85
N ASP A 40 1.02 -16.18 -4.43
CA ASP A 40 2.39 -16.39 -4.90
C ASP A 40 3.36 -16.50 -3.71
N TYR A 41 3.56 -17.74 -3.27
CA TYR A 41 4.50 -18.11 -2.21
C TYR A 41 5.90 -17.52 -2.44
N GLU A 42 6.42 -17.57 -3.69
CA GLU A 42 7.73 -16.97 -4.04
C GLU A 42 7.75 -15.45 -3.83
N MET A 43 6.63 -14.78 -4.02
CA MET A 43 6.51 -13.32 -3.83
C MET A 43 6.26 -12.93 -2.38
N SER A 44 5.74 -13.81 -1.53
CA SER A 44 5.60 -13.61 -0.09
C SER A 44 6.92 -13.91 0.63
N GLN A 45 7.58 -15.01 0.31
CA GLN A 45 8.80 -15.47 0.98
C GLN A 45 9.93 -14.46 0.93
N VAL A 46 10.10 -13.76 -0.21
CA VAL A 46 11.09 -12.68 -0.33
C VAL A 46 10.88 -11.56 0.70
N PHE A 47 9.61 -11.30 1.11
CA PHE A 47 9.31 -10.31 2.15
C PHE A 47 9.59 -10.86 3.54
N PHE A 48 9.21 -12.10 3.83
CA PHE A 48 9.50 -12.75 5.11
C PHE A 48 11.01 -12.82 5.36
N GLU A 49 11.78 -13.25 4.37
CA GLU A 49 13.26 -13.32 4.46
C GLU A 49 13.88 -11.91 4.53
N GLY A 50 13.44 -10.98 3.66
CA GLY A 50 14.00 -9.63 3.56
C GLY A 50 13.81 -8.77 4.80
N PHE A 51 12.73 -8.99 5.56
CA PHE A 51 12.41 -8.28 6.79
C PHE A 51 12.64 -9.11 8.06
N ASN A 52 13.04 -10.36 7.94
CA ASN A 52 13.13 -11.31 9.06
C ASN A 52 11.81 -11.41 9.85
N LEU A 53 10.70 -11.40 9.10
CA LEU A 53 9.37 -11.63 9.64
C LEU A 53 9.19 -13.13 9.85
N PRO A 54 8.70 -13.60 11.02
CA PRO A 54 8.46 -15.03 11.24
C PRO A 54 7.35 -15.53 10.32
N GLU A 55 7.32 -16.85 10.11
CA GLU A 55 6.20 -17.49 9.45
C GLU A 55 4.91 -17.24 10.23
N PRO A 56 3.77 -17.04 9.55
CA PRO A 56 2.49 -16.92 10.21
C PRO A 56 2.13 -18.15 11.05
N ASP A 57 1.49 -17.93 12.20
CA ASP A 57 1.03 -19.00 13.07
C ASP A 57 -0.12 -19.78 12.44
N TYR A 58 -0.92 -19.11 11.62
CA TYR A 58 -2.03 -19.72 10.86
C TYR A 58 -2.01 -19.29 9.40
N TYR A 59 -2.16 -20.27 8.51
CA TYR A 59 -2.50 -20.08 7.10
C TYR A 59 -3.93 -20.52 6.88
N LEU A 60 -4.79 -19.63 6.38
CA LEU A 60 -6.21 -19.96 6.16
C LEU A 60 -6.46 -20.75 4.88
N ASP A 61 -5.46 -20.85 4.00
CA ASP A 61 -5.53 -21.67 2.77
C ASP A 61 -6.84 -21.47 2.01
N ILE A 62 -7.07 -20.29 1.51
CA ILE A 62 -8.28 -19.93 0.78
C ILE A 62 -8.03 -20.08 -0.71
N GLU A 63 -8.85 -20.88 -1.39
CA GLU A 63 -8.80 -21.02 -2.82
C GLU A 63 -9.14 -19.71 -3.54
N ASN A 64 -8.67 -19.56 -4.78
CA ASN A 64 -8.82 -18.33 -5.54
C ASN A 64 -10.27 -18.18 -6.04
N HIS A 65 -11.04 -17.36 -5.36
CA HIS A 65 -12.43 -17.05 -5.64
C HIS A 65 -12.62 -15.57 -6.03
N ASN A 66 -13.83 -15.22 -6.44
CA ASN A 66 -14.19 -13.82 -6.53
C ASN A 66 -14.15 -13.14 -5.14
N SER A 67 -14.09 -11.82 -5.13
CA SER A 67 -13.93 -11.02 -3.91
C SER A 67 -14.94 -11.35 -2.79
N ALA A 68 -16.20 -11.60 -3.14
CA ALA A 68 -17.25 -11.91 -2.17
C ALA A 68 -17.07 -13.31 -1.55
N GLN A 69 -16.79 -14.33 -2.36
CA GLN A 69 -16.51 -15.69 -1.90
C GLN A 69 -15.28 -15.71 -1.02
N PHE A 70 -14.19 -15.08 -1.45
CA PHE A 70 -12.96 -14.96 -0.66
C PHE A 70 -13.26 -14.37 0.73
N SER A 71 -13.94 -13.22 0.79
CA SER A 71 -14.27 -12.58 2.06
C SER A 71 -15.13 -13.49 2.95
N GLY A 72 -16.11 -14.18 2.38
CA GLY A 72 -16.96 -15.13 3.12
C GLY A 72 -16.17 -16.30 3.71
N GLU A 73 -15.26 -16.89 2.96
CA GLU A 73 -14.42 -18.00 3.43
C GLU A 73 -13.42 -17.54 4.50
N VAL A 74 -12.79 -16.36 4.35
CA VAL A 74 -11.93 -15.79 5.38
C VAL A 74 -12.71 -15.61 6.68
N ILE A 75 -13.95 -15.05 6.63
CA ILE A 75 -14.80 -14.89 7.82
C ILE A 75 -15.05 -16.23 8.50
N LEU A 76 -15.45 -17.26 7.74
CA LEU A 76 -15.76 -18.59 8.29
C LEU A 76 -14.54 -19.28 8.92
N LYS A 77 -13.38 -19.18 8.29
CA LYS A 77 -12.14 -19.77 8.82
C LYS A 77 -11.61 -19.00 10.03
N LEU A 78 -11.64 -17.65 9.99
CA LEU A 78 -11.29 -16.82 11.13
C LEU A 78 -12.21 -17.06 12.33
N ASP A 79 -13.53 -17.22 12.13
CA ASP A 79 -14.47 -17.50 13.21
C ASP A 79 -14.03 -18.72 14.05
N LYS A 80 -13.54 -19.79 13.39
CA LYS A 80 -13.07 -20.98 14.07
C LYS A 80 -11.83 -20.70 14.93
N VAL A 81 -10.84 -19.99 14.38
CA VAL A 81 -9.59 -19.70 15.09
C VAL A 81 -9.83 -18.71 16.22
N LEU A 82 -10.69 -17.70 16.02
CA LEU A 82 -11.06 -16.73 17.06
C LEU A 82 -11.74 -17.37 18.25
N ARG A 83 -12.64 -18.37 18.02
CA ARG A 83 -13.29 -19.11 19.09
C ARG A 83 -12.35 -20.05 19.86
N GLN A 84 -11.33 -20.56 19.18
CA GLN A 84 -10.35 -21.46 19.78
C GLN A 84 -9.39 -20.70 20.70
N ASP A 85 -8.87 -19.58 20.24
CA ASP A 85 -7.74 -18.89 20.87
C ASP A 85 -8.14 -17.64 21.68
N CYS A 86 -9.35 -17.11 21.48
CA CYS A 86 -9.93 -16.00 22.24
C CYS A 86 -8.95 -14.82 22.47
N PRO A 87 -8.49 -14.12 21.41
CA PRO A 87 -7.60 -12.96 21.58
C PRO A 87 -8.33 -11.78 22.22
N ASP A 88 -7.57 -10.85 22.81
CA ASP A 88 -8.11 -9.61 23.39
C ASP A 88 -8.66 -8.67 22.30
N PHE A 89 -8.03 -8.68 21.09
CA PHE A 89 -8.50 -7.96 19.90
C PHE A 89 -7.93 -8.55 18.61
N VAL A 90 -8.48 -8.07 17.48
CA VAL A 90 -7.99 -8.36 16.12
C VAL A 90 -7.45 -7.09 15.50
N LEU A 91 -6.25 -7.13 14.95
CA LEU A 91 -5.60 -6.05 14.20
C LEU A 91 -5.57 -6.39 12.71
N SER A 92 -5.85 -5.42 11.84
CA SER A 92 -5.60 -5.57 10.40
C SER A 92 -5.29 -4.22 9.73
N TYR A 93 -4.79 -4.27 8.48
CA TYR A 93 -4.14 -3.15 7.80
C TYR A 93 -4.80 -2.81 6.48
N GLY A 94 -5.09 -1.53 6.27
CA GLY A 94 -5.53 -0.99 4.98
C GLY A 94 -6.93 -1.43 4.58
N ASP A 95 -7.10 -1.77 3.31
CA ASP A 95 -8.40 -1.80 2.65
C ASP A 95 -8.65 -3.06 1.79
N VAL A 96 -7.90 -4.11 2.06
CA VAL A 96 -8.02 -5.38 1.34
C VAL A 96 -9.20 -6.23 1.85
N ASN A 97 -9.61 -7.24 1.10
CA ASN A 97 -10.70 -8.12 1.49
C ASN A 97 -10.44 -8.84 2.83
N SER A 98 -9.18 -9.12 3.13
CA SER A 98 -8.76 -9.69 4.42
C SER A 98 -9.09 -8.76 5.58
N THR A 99 -8.93 -7.43 5.41
CA THR A 99 -9.25 -6.42 6.43
C THR A 99 -10.76 -6.37 6.71
N LEU A 100 -11.57 -6.35 5.65
CA LEU A 100 -13.03 -6.45 5.77
C LEU A 100 -13.44 -7.70 6.53
N ALA A 101 -12.90 -8.84 6.14
CA ALA A 101 -13.25 -10.13 6.73
C ALA A 101 -12.81 -10.21 8.22
N ALA A 102 -11.62 -9.70 8.56
CA ALA A 102 -11.12 -9.63 9.93
C ALA A 102 -12.03 -8.77 10.83
N ALA A 103 -12.44 -7.60 10.34
CA ALA A 103 -13.36 -6.72 11.08
C ALA A 103 -14.69 -7.41 11.36
N VAL A 104 -15.30 -8.05 10.35
CA VAL A 104 -16.59 -8.74 10.49
C VAL A 104 -16.47 -9.94 11.43
N ALA A 105 -15.44 -10.78 11.26
CA ALA A 105 -15.24 -11.97 12.08
C ALA A 105 -14.98 -11.60 13.56
N GLY A 106 -14.13 -10.59 13.81
CA GLY A 106 -13.85 -10.10 15.16
C GLY A 106 -15.13 -9.65 15.89
N ILE A 107 -15.87 -8.72 15.29
CA ILE A 107 -17.09 -8.18 15.91
C ILE A 107 -18.18 -9.23 16.10
N LYS A 108 -18.35 -10.19 15.17
CA LYS A 108 -19.31 -11.29 15.32
C LYS A 108 -18.96 -12.21 16.49
N ASN A 109 -17.69 -12.32 16.85
CA ASN A 109 -17.21 -13.05 18.03
C ASN A 109 -17.11 -12.16 19.28
N LYS A 110 -17.57 -10.90 19.25
CA LYS A 110 -17.48 -9.92 20.34
C LYS A 110 -16.03 -9.60 20.73
N ILE A 111 -15.11 -9.72 19.79
CA ILE A 111 -13.70 -9.39 19.93
C ILE A 111 -13.49 -8.02 19.29
N PRO A 112 -12.94 -7.03 20.00
CA PRO A 112 -12.65 -5.70 19.44
C PRO A 112 -11.77 -5.77 18.20
N PHE A 113 -11.99 -4.86 17.26
CA PHE A 113 -11.20 -4.75 16.04
C PHE A 113 -10.44 -3.43 16.02
N ALA A 114 -9.14 -3.49 15.72
CA ALA A 114 -8.26 -2.36 15.54
C ALA A 114 -7.89 -2.21 14.05
N HIS A 115 -8.16 -1.06 13.47
CA HIS A 115 -7.92 -0.79 12.04
C HIS A 115 -6.73 0.15 11.85
N VAL A 116 -5.69 -0.34 11.19
CA VAL A 116 -4.53 0.47 10.82
C VAL A 116 -4.65 0.97 9.37
N GLU A 117 -4.33 2.23 9.15
CA GLU A 117 -4.51 2.94 7.87
C GLU A 117 -5.99 3.19 7.54
N GLY A 118 -6.78 3.51 8.56
CA GLY A 118 -8.17 3.92 8.39
C GLY A 118 -8.35 5.41 8.10
N GLY A 119 -9.58 5.82 7.78
CA GLY A 119 -9.94 7.21 7.50
C GLY A 119 -9.64 7.71 6.09
N ILE A 120 -8.92 6.96 5.27
CA ILE A 120 -8.71 7.32 3.86
C ILE A 120 -10.04 7.20 3.12
N ARG A 121 -10.36 8.19 2.27
CA ARG A 121 -11.62 8.20 1.49
C ARG A 121 -11.38 8.41 0.02
N SER A 122 -12.12 7.67 -0.80
CA SER A 122 -12.29 7.92 -2.23
C SER A 122 -13.69 8.47 -2.50
N LYS A 123 -13.87 9.13 -3.65
CA LYS A 123 -15.18 9.67 -4.02
C LYS A 123 -16.12 8.62 -4.61
N SER A 124 -15.68 7.39 -4.80
CA SER A 124 -16.45 6.35 -5.50
C SER A 124 -16.68 5.13 -4.61
N LEU A 125 -17.93 4.86 -4.28
CA LEU A 125 -18.37 3.63 -3.62
C LEU A 125 -18.28 2.38 -4.52
N TYR A 126 -18.02 2.54 -5.81
CA TYR A 126 -17.80 1.41 -6.72
C TYR A 126 -16.37 0.85 -6.64
N ASN A 127 -15.50 1.51 -5.88
CA ASN A 127 -14.17 0.99 -5.60
C ASN A 127 -14.25 -0.04 -4.45
N PRO A 128 -13.90 -1.32 -4.67
CA PRO A 128 -13.96 -2.35 -3.64
C PRO A 128 -13.19 -1.99 -2.37
N GLU A 129 -12.03 -1.34 -2.52
CA GLU A 129 -11.21 -0.90 -1.39
C GLU A 129 -11.91 0.16 -0.55
N GLU A 130 -12.73 1.03 -1.16
CA GLU A 130 -13.51 2.02 -0.41
C GLU A 130 -14.58 1.37 0.45
N ILE A 131 -15.25 0.34 -0.07
CA ILE A 131 -16.24 -0.43 0.70
C ILE A 131 -15.56 -1.10 1.90
N ASN A 132 -14.45 -1.81 1.65
CA ASN A 132 -13.70 -2.50 2.69
C ASN A 132 -13.28 -1.55 3.81
N ARG A 133 -12.75 -0.40 3.43
CA ARG A 133 -12.27 0.64 4.35
C ARG A 133 -13.38 1.19 5.22
N ARG A 134 -14.50 1.59 4.61
CA ARG A 134 -15.65 2.13 5.34
C ARG A 134 -16.22 1.13 6.34
N VAL A 135 -16.38 -0.12 5.94
CA VAL A 135 -16.88 -1.18 6.83
C VAL A 135 -15.90 -1.42 7.97
N ALA A 136 -14.60 -1.51 7.68
CA ALA A 136 -13.57 -1.67 8.71
C ALA A 136 -13.58 -0.51 9.71
N ASP A 137 -13.62 0.75 9.24
CA ASP A 137 -13.66 1.93 10.09
C ASP A 137 -14.92 1.98 10.98
N VAL A 138 -16.08 1.61 10.44
CA VAL A 138 -17.34 1.58 11.19
C VAL A 138 -17.27 0.55 12.34
N LEU A 139 -16.71 -0.62 12.07
CA LEU A 139 -16.64 -1.72 13.04
C LEU A 139 -15.47 -1.61 14.02
N ALA A 140 -14.45 -0.79 13.75
CA ALA A 140 -13.26 -0.70 14.58
C ALA A 140 -13.53 -0.05 15.94
N GLU A 141 -12.99 -0.61 17.02
CA GLU A 141 -12.90 0.03 18.35
C GLU A 141 -11.88 1.17 18.34
N VAL A 142 -10.79 1.03 17.55
CA VAL A 142 -9.79 2.06 17.34
C VAL A 142 -9.34 2.10 15.89
N ILE A 143 -9.12 3.31 15.35
CA ILE A 143 -8.74 3.59 13.97
C ILE A 143 -7.44 4.40 13.98
N TYR A 144 -6.37 3.82 13.45
CA TYR A 144 -5.07 4.47 13.33
C TYR A 144 -4.95 5.16 11.98
N CYS A 145 -4.93 6.48 11.99
CA CYS A 145 -4.87 7.35 10.82
C CYS A 145 -3.44 7.70 10.45
N CYS A 146 -3.15 7.68 9.14
CA CYS A 146 -1.83 8.06 8.62
C CYS A 146 -1.64 9.58 8.59
N THR A 147 -2.69 10.35 8.27
CA THR A 147 -2.64 11.78 8.03
C THR A 147 -3.75 12.54 8.78
N LYS A 148 -3.61 13.85 8.85
CA LYS A 148 -4.68 14.73 9.40
C LYS A 148 -5.93 14.73 8.53
N THR A 149 -5.80 14.50 7.23
CA THR A 149 -6.96 14.38 6.33
C THR A 149 -7.77 13.14 6.67
N ASP A 150 -7.13 12.03 7.01
CA ASP A 150 -7.82 10.80 7.41
C ASP A 150 -8.62 11.01 8.69
N VAL A 151 -8.03 11.70 9.68
CA VAL A 151 -8.72 12.11 10.91
C VAL A 151 -9.95 12.96 10.58
N LYS A 152 -9.78 14.00 9.75
CA LYS A 152 -10.86 14.89 9.36
C LYS A 152 -12.00 14.14 8.65
N ASN A 153 -11.69 13.19 7.76
CA ASN A 153 -12.70 12.38 7.09
C ASN A 153 -13.57 11.60 8.09
N LEU A 154 -12.97 11.02 9.13
CA LEU A 154 -13.69 10.28 10.17
C LEU A 154 -14.52 11.21 11.06
N GLU A 155 -14.01 12.39 11.41
CA GLU A 155 -14.75 13.42 12.15
C GLU A 155 -15.97 13.89 11.38
N GLU A 156 -15.85 14.12 10.06
CA GLU A 156 -16.95 14.49 9.17
C GLU A 156 -18.00 13.36 9.05
N GLU A 157 -17.61 12.10 9.25
CA GLU A 157 -18.49 10.93 9.31
C GLU A 157 -19.05 10.67 10.72
N ASN A 158 -18.81 11.58 11.68
CA ASN A 158 -19.24 11.49 13.07
C ASN A 158 -18.71 10.28 13.84
N VAL A 159 -17.50 9.81 13.49
CA VAL A 159 -16.80 8.79 14.29
C VAL A 159 -16.36 9.41 15.63
N GLU A 160 -16.59 8.73 16.71
CA GLU A 160 -16.20 9.20 18.05
C GLU A 160 -14.69 9.45 18.15
N SER A 161 -14.30 10.64 18.64
CA SER A 161 -12.88 11.05 18.72
C SER A 161 -12.00 10.08 19.52
N ARG A 162 -12.56 9.38 20.55
CA ARG A 162 -11.85 8.37 21.33
C ARG A 162 -11.38 7.17 20.49
N ARG A 163 -12.03 6.92 19.34
CA ARG A 163 -11.69 5.85 18.41
C ARG A 163 -10.64 6.26 17.38
N ILE A 164 -10.34 7.54 17.25
CA ILE A 164 -9.46 8.08 16.20
C ILE A 164 -8.08 8.38 16.79
N VAL A 165 -7.04 7.78 16.23
CA VAL A 165 -5.65 8.00 16.64
C VAL A 165 -4.79 8.40 15.45
N LEU A 166 -4.19 9.58 15.47
CA LEU A 166 -3.20 9.99 14.48
C LEU A 166 -1.85 9.33 14.80
N SER A 167 -1.62 8.14 14.28
CA SER A 167 -0.38 7.38 14.49
C SER A 167 0.76 7.79 13.55
N GLY A 168 0.43 8.21 12.35
CA GLY A 168 1.35 8.25 11.22
C GLY A 168 1.27 6.96 10.38
N ASP A 169 2.16 6.83 9.42
CA ASP A 169 2.10 5.78 8.39
C ASP A 169 3.18 4.72 8.59
N LEU A 170 2.78 3.46 8.79
CA LEU A 170 3.70 2.31 8.87
C LEU A 170 4.55 2.12 7.61
N MET A 171 4.06 2.54 6.43
CA MET A 171 4.88 2.51 5.21
C MET A 171 6.04 3.50 5.29
N LYS A 172 5.87 4.64 5.98
CA LYS A 172 6.98 5.56 6.28
C LYS A 172 8.00 4.91 7.20
N ASP A 173 7.53 4.27 8.26
CA ASP A 173 8.40 3.58 9.21
C ASP A 173 9.20 2.48 8.51
N ALA A 174 8.53 1.66 7.68
CA ALA A 174 9.15 0.60 6.90
C ALA A 174 10.19 1.12 5.91
N LEU A 175 9.88 2.23 5.22
CA LEU A 175 10.82 2.86 4.30
C LEU A 175 12.06 3.39 5.03
N ILE A 176 11.89 4.10 6.14
CA ILE A 176 13.01 4.62 6.96
C ILE A 176 13.90 3.46 7.42
N TYR A 177 13.29 2.39 7.94
CA TYR A 177 14.00 1.19 8.35
C TYR A 177 14.80 0.59 7.19
N THR A 178 14.17 0.44 6.02
CA THR A 178 14.78 -0.12 4.82
C THR A 178 15.97 0.73 4.35
N LEU A 179 15.78 2.03 4.21
CA LEU A 179 16.83 2.95 3.78
C LEU A 179 18.04 2.88 4.73
N HIS A 180 17.79 2.91 6.03
CA HIS A 180 18.85 2.86 7.05
C HIS A 180 19.60 1.51 7.02
N ASN A 181 18.89 0.39 7.09
CA ASN A 181 19.52 -0.94 7.20
C ASN A 181 20.23 -1.39 5.91
N GLN A 182 19.77 -0.90 4.76
CA GLN A 182 20.39 -1.21 3.47
C GLN A 182 21.43 -0.16 3.05
N GLY A 183 21.68 0.87 3.84
CA GLY A 183 22.59 1.95 3.50
C GLY A 183 22.18 2.71 2.23
N ILE A 184 20.86 2.76 1.93
CA ILE A 184 20.35 3.39 0.72
C ILE A 184 20.20 4.89 0.97
N VAL A 185 20.87 5.69 0.15
CA VAL A 185 20.74 7.16 0.15
C VAL A 185 19.97 7.59 -1.09
N ALA A 186 18.88 8.33 -0.89
CA ALA A 186 18.14 8.88 -2.01
C ALA A 186 18.96 9.93 -2.74
N SER A 187 19.12 9.78 -4.05
CA SER A 187 19.89 10.66 -4.93
C SER A 187 19.13 10.91 -6.23
N ARG A 188 19.46 11.95 -6.93
CA ARG A 188 18.87 12.27 -8.23
C ARG A 188 19.72 11.68 -9.35
N GLY A 189 19.21 10.63 -10.00
CA GLY A 189 19.90 9.97 -11.12
C GLY A 189 19.45 10.50 -12.49
N ASP A 190 19.85 9.79 -13.55
CA ASP A 190 19.57 10.14 -14.96
C ASP A 190 18.39 9.37 -15.56
N TYR A 191 17.63 8.65 -14.74
CA TYR A 191 16.50 7.82 -15.16
C TYR A 191 15.26 8.10 -14.31
N MET A 192 14.12 7.70 -14.82
CA MET A 192 12.84 7.69 -14.12
C MET A 192 12.38 6.25 -13.90
N VAL A 193 11.59 6.03 -12.85
CA VAL A 193 10.99 4.71 -12.56
C VAL A 193 9.53 4.74 -12.94
N LEU A 194 9.09 3.74 -13.71
CA LEU A 194 7.70 3.52 -14.07
C LEU A 194 7.14 2.33 -13.29
N THR A 195 5.96 2.48 -12.69
CA THR A 195 5.11 1.35 -12.28
C THR A 195 3.71 1.52 -12.87
N LEU A 196 3.20 0.45 -13.49
CA LEU A 196 1.89 0.44 -14.14
C LEU A 196 1.25 -0.94 -13.98
N HIS A 197 0.17 -1.02 -13.19
CA HIS A 197 -0.46 -2.29 -12.85
C HIS A 197 -1.97 -2.19 -12.58
N ARG A 198 -2.56 -0.99 -12.53
CA ARG A 198 -4.00 -0.85 -12.30
C ARG A 198 -4.79 -1.38 -13.48
N GLU A 199 -5.85 -2.12 -13.19
CA GLU A 199 -6.72 -2.72 -14.20
C GLU A 199 -7.29 -1.68 -15.17
N GLU A 200 -7.74 -0.55 -14.65
CA GLU A 200 -8.29 0.56 -15.45
C GLU A 200 -7.33 1.11 -16.51
N ASN A 201 -6.02 0.97 -16.31
CA ASN A 201 -4.99 1.37 -17.27
C ASN A 201 -4.53 0.20 -18.13
N VAL A 202 -4.30 -0.96 -17.52
CA VAL A 202 -3.67 -2.11 -18.19
C VAL A 202 -4.67 -2.91 -19.04
N GLU A 203 -5.92 -3.06 -18.59
CA GLU A 203 -6.94 -3.79 -19.36
C GLU A 203 -7.57 -2.95 -20.48
N ASN A 204 -7.52 -1.63 -20.38
CA ASN A 204 -8.01 -0.74 -21.42
C ASN A 204 -6.89 -0.44 -22.43
N GLY A 205 -6.92 -1.11 -23.59
CA GLY A 205 -5.89 -0.95 -24.62
C GLY A 205 -5.71 0.48 -25.11
N ASN A 206 -6.76 1.30 -25.19
CA ASN A 206 -6.65 2.70 -25.61
C ASN A 206 -5.90 3.53 -24.56
N LYS A 207 -6.22 3.36 -23.27
CA LYS A 207 -5.50 4.03 -22.17
C LYS A 207 -4.05 3.60 -22.13
N LEU A 208 -3.79 2.29 -22.22
CA LEU A 208 -2.44 1.74 -22.23
C LEU A 208 -1.60 2.31 -23.39
N ASN A 209 -2.16 2.35 -24.60
CA ASN A 209 -1.50 2.93 -25.76
C ASN A 209 -1.19 4.43 -25.55
N ALA A 210 -2.17 5.20 -25.07
CA ALA A 210 -2.00 6.63 -24.80
C ALA A 210 -0.92 6.90 -23.75
N ILE A 211 -0.89 6.12 -22.67
CA ILE A 211 0.15 6.24 -21.65
C ILE A 211 1.53 5.98 -22.26
N PHE A 212 1.72 4.86 -22.96
CA PHE A 212 3.02 4.53 -23.57
C PHE A 212 3.43 5.49 -24.68
N GLU A 213 2.48 6.06 -25.41
CA GLU A 213 2.76 7.13 -26.38
C GLU A 213 3.38 8.34 -25.68
N GLY A 214 2.79 8.80 -24.58
CA GLY A 214 3.32 9.91 -23.79
C GLY A 214 4.70 9.61 -23.18
N LEU A 215 4.90 8.39 -22.66
CA LEU A 215 6.18 7.94 -22.12
C LEU A 215 7.28 7.96 -23.21
N ILE A 216 7.01 7.39 -24.39
CA ILE A 216 7.96 7.36 -25.51
C ILE A 216 8.24 8.78 -25.99
N LYS A 217 7.20 9.62 -26.14
CA LYS A 217 7.32 11.01 -26.58
C LYS A 217 8.17 11.88 -25.65
N SER A 218 8.21 11.56 -24.36
CA SER A 218 9.06 12.27 -23.39
C SER A 218 10.55 12.21 -23.74
N GLY A 219 11.00 11.16 -24.43
CA GLY A 219 12.39 10.93 -24.80
C GLY A 219 13.33 10.63 -23.61
N LYS A 220 12.79 10.48 -22.41
CA LYS A 220 13.55 10.22 -21.18
C LYS A 220 13.89 8.74 -21.01
N ARG A 221 14.96 8.47 -20.27
CA ARG A 221 15.30 7.12 -19.84
C ARG A 221 14.36 6.70 -18.73
N ILE A 222 13.64 5.59 -18.94
CA ILE A 222 12.63 5.07 -18.01
C ILE A 222 12.95 3.61 -17.71
N VAL A 223 13.10 3.28 -16.44
CA VAL A 223 13.25 1.92 -15.93
C VAL A 223 11.88 1.42 -15.49
N PHE A 224 11.44 0.31 -16.08
CA PHE A 224 10.12 -0.25 -15.86
C PHE A 224 10.18 -1.69 -15.34
N PRO A 225 10.19 -1.90 -14.02
CA PRO A 225 9.94 -3.22 -13.45
C PRO A 225 8.49 -3.63 -13.73
N ALA A 226 8.30 -4.48 -14.75
CA ALA A 226 6.97 -4.78 -15.25
C ALA A 226 6.42 -6.10 -14.73
N HIS A 227 5.17 -6.07 -14.25
CA HIS A 227 4.45 -7.29 -13.87
C HIS A 227 4.14 -8.14 -15.12
N PRO A 228 4.18 -9.50 -15.05
CA PRO A 228 3.89 -10.37 -16.20
C PRO A 228 2.56 -10.09 -16.89
N ARG A 229 1.51 -9.77 -16.14
CA ARG A 229 0.20 -9.37 -16.68
C ARG A 229 0.32 -8.12 -17.55
N THR A 230 1.06 -7.11 -17.11
CA THR A 230 1.27 -5.87 -17.87
C THR A 230 2.07 -6.14 -19.14
N LEU A 231 3.12 -6.96 -19.06
CA LEU A 231 3.91 -7.37 -20.24
C LEU A 231 3.03 -8.05 -21.29
N LYS A 232 2.21 -9.01 -20.89
CA LYS A 232 1.26 -9.68 -21.80
C LYS A 232 0.33 -8.69 -22.49
N LYS A 233 -0.13 -7.66 -21.77
CA LYS A 233 -0.99 -6.61 -22.37
C LYS A 233 -0.22 -5.70 -23.31
N LEU A 234 1.04 -5.40 -23.05
CA LEU A 234 1.89 -4.66 -23.98
C LEU A 234 2.13 -5.43 -25.29
N GLU A 235 2.34 -6.73 -25.19
CA GLU A 235 2.48 -7.62 -26.36
C GLU A 235 1.21 -7.65 -27.19
N THR A 236 0.06 -7.91 -26.56
CA THR A 236 -1.23 -8.01 -27.26
C THR A 236 -1.68 -6.69 -27.90
N ASN A 237 -1.26 -5.54 -27.35
CA ASN A 237 -1.52 -4.22 -27.94
C ASN A 237 -0.43 -3.75 -28.92
N GLY A 238 0.56 -4.60 -29.27
CA GLY A 238 1.60 -4.26 -30.23
C GLY A 238 2.60 -3.20 -29.80
N LEU A 239 2.67 -2.89 -28.49
CA LEU A 239 3.52 -1.82 -27.94
C LEU A 239 4.99 -2.21 -27.84
N MET A 240 5.32 -3.51 -27.78
CA MET A 240 6.69 -3.98 -27.55
C MET A 240 7.69 -3.47 -28.61
N LYS A 241 7.29 -3.41 -29.87
CA LYS A 241 8.16 -2.87 -30.95
C LYS A 241 8.46 -1.39 -30.74
N ARG A 242 7.46 -0.60 -30.34
CA ARG A 242 7.63 0.84 -30.08
C ARG A 242 8.52 1.09 -28.87
N ILE A 243 8.35 0.28 -27.80
CA ILE A 243 9.16 0.33 -26.59
C ILE A 243 10.62 0.00 -26.91
N ALA A 244 10.88 -1.05 -27.71
CA ALA A 244 12.23 -1.46 -28.11
C ALA A 244 13.01 -0.36 -28.88
N HIS A 245 12.33 0.57 -29.53
CA HIS A 245 12.93 1.73 -30.21
C HIS A 245 12.92 3.00 -29.35
N SER A 246 12.63 2.89 -28.08
CA SER A 246 12.59 4.00 -27.11
C SER A 246 13.69 3.88 -26.07
N LYS A 247 13.71 4.80 -25.10
CA LYS A 247 14.59 4.75 -23.93
C LYS A 247 13.93 4.11 -22.72
N ILE A 248 12.92 3.27 -22.94
CA ILE A 248 12.23 2.53 -21.86
C ILE A 248 12.88 1.15 -21.74
N GLU A 249 13.47 0.90 -20.58
CA GLU A 249 14.10 -0.36 -20.21
C GLU A 249 13.14 -1.19 -19.36
N ILE A 250 12.67 -2.32 -19.89
CA ILE A 250 11.80 -3.25 -19.16
C ILE A 250 12.66 -4.19 -18.34
N LEU A 251 12.40 -4.23 -17.02
CA LEU A 251 13.01 -5.18 -16.10
C LEU A 251 12.00 -6.25 -15.65
N LYS A 252 12.52 -7.37 -15.17
CA LYS A 252 11.72 -8.34 -14.42
C LYS A 252 11.14 -7.67 -13.16
N PRO A 253 10.02 -8.18 -12.61
CA PRO A 253 9.51 -7.73 -11.33
C PRO A 253 10.62 -7.74 -10.27
N LEU A 254 10.70 -6.66 -9.49
CA LEU A 254 11.68 -6.50 -8.43
C LEU A 254 11.05 -6.83 -7.07
N GLY A 255 11.83 -7.41 -6.18
CA GLY A 255 11.50 -7.46 -4.77
C GLY A 255 11.49 -6.05 -4.16
N TYR A 256 10.87 -5.90 -2.96
CA TYR A 256 10.71 -4.59 -2.34
C TYR A 256 12.03 -3.83 -2.14
N LEU A 257 13.07 -4.50 -1.63
CA LEU A 257 14.37 -3.87 -1.36
C LEU A 257 15.03 -3.34 -2.64
N ASP A 258 15.03 -4.12 -3.72
CA ASP A 258 15.60 -3.71 -4.99
C ASP A 258 14.77 -2.62 -5.64
N PHE A 259 13.44 -2.70 -5.52
CA PHE A 259 12.54 -1.65 -5.98
C PHE A 259 12.84 -0.32 -5.27
N ILE A 260 12.98 -0.31 -3.93
CA ILE A 260 13.34 0.90 -3.18
C ILE A 260 14.70 1.45 -3.59
N ARG A 261 15.71 0.60 -3.87
CA ARG A 261 17.00 1.07 -4.42
C ARG A 261 16.82 1.77 -5.76
N VAL A 262 16.06 1.19 -6.66
CA VAL A 262 15.80 1.77 -7.98
C VAL A 262 15.03 3.10 -7.86
N VAL A 263 14.03 3.18 -7.00
CA VAL A 263 13.30 4.44 -6.75
C VAL A 263 14.19 5.49 -6.08
N ALA A 264 15.02 5.09 -5.11
CA ALA A 264 15.92 6.01 -4.41
C ALA A 264 16.93 6.68 -5.37
N GLY A 265 17.39 5.99 -6.39
CA GLY A 265 18.28 6.51 -7.42
C GLY A 265 17.60 7.26 -8.57
N ALA A 266 16.27 7.26 -8.65
CA ALA A 266 15.55 7.87 -9.75
C ALA A 266 15.50 9.41 -9.69
N ASP A 267 15.37 10.06 -10.83
CA ASP A 267 15.05 11.49 -10.93
C ASP A 267 13.59 11.75 -10.56
N LYS A 268 12.67 11.02 -11.19
CA LYS A 268 11.21 11.12 -10.97
C LYS A 268 10.58 9.72 -10.91
N VAL A 269 9.39 9.67 -10.34
CA VAL A 269 8.56 8.45 -10.31
C VAL A 269 7.31 8.65 -11.15
N LEU A 270 7.04 7.70 -12.04
CA LEU A 270 5.88 7.65 -12.92
C LEU A 270 5.03 6.46 -12.47
N THR A 271 3.80 6.68 -12.01
CA THR A 271 3.07 5.57 -11.37
C THR A 271 1.55 5.71 -11.41
N ASP A 272 0.86 4.59 -11.39
CA ASP A 272 -0.57 4.49 -11.06
C ASP A 272 -0.81 3.92 -9.64
N SER A 273 0.25 3.53 -8.92
CA SER A 273 0.19 2.90 -7.60
C SER A 273 0.00 3.90 -6.45
N GLY A 274 -0.90 3.57 -5.52
CA GLY A 274 -1.10 4.35 -4.28
C GLY A 274 0.09 4.30 -3.34
N GLY A 275 0.69 3.13 -3.15
CA GLY A 275 1.86 2.93 -2.28
C GLY A 275 3.09 3.64 -2.82
N VAL A 276 3.40 3.43 -4.10
CA VAL A 276 4.59 4.02 -4.74
C VAL A 276 4.58 5.55 -4.72
N ARG A 277 3.40 6.18 -4.79
CA ARG A 277 3.28 7.65 -4.62
C ARG A 277 3.73 8.13 -3.25
N ARG A 278 3.40 7.39 -2.19
CA ARG A 278 3.86 7.69 -0.82
C ARG A 278 5.37 7.51 -0.71
N GLU A 279 5.88 6.39 -1.18
CA GLU A 279 7.32 6.09 -1.19
C GLU A 279 8.11 7.15 -1.98
N ALA A 280 7.62 7.56 -3.16
CA ALA A 280 8.20 8.65 -3.93
C ALA A 280 8.27 9.95 -3.12
N TYR A 281 7.16 10.37 -2.50
CA TYR A 281 7.12 11.55 -1.66
C TYR A 281 8.09 11.47 -0.49
N LEU A 282 8.09 10.35 0.24
CA LEU A 282 8.96 10.13 1.39
C LEU A 282 10.45 10.16 1.03
N MET A 283 10.79 9.71 -0.17
CA MET A 283 12.15 9.80 -0.73
C MET A 283 12.42 11.12 -1.46
N ARG A 284 11.51 12.11 -1.36
CA ARG A 284 11.60 13.42 -2.01
C ARG A 284 11.78 13.32 -3.53
N LYS A 285 11.03 12.41 -4.16
CA LYS A 285 10.98 12.23 -5.60
C LYS A 285 9.74 12.91 -6.17
N PRO A 286 9.87 13.75 -7.21
CA PRO A 286 8.73 14.25 -7.96
C PRO A 286 7.93 13.08 -8.53
N CYS A 287 6.61 13.13 -8.40
CA CYS A 287 5.74 12.02 -8.81
C CYS A 287 4.73 12.46 -9.87
N VAL A 288 4.82 11.83 -11.05
CA VAL A 288 3.84 11.98 -12.13
C VAL A 288 2.89 10.79 -12.10
N VAL A 289 1.62 11.03 -11.83
CA VAL A 289 0.62 10.01 -11.57
C VAL A 289 -0.26 9.80 -12.80
N LEU A 290 -0.23 8.58 -13.34
CA LEU A 290 -0.83 8.18 -14.61
C LEU A 290 -2.32 7.79 -14.51
N ILE A 291 -3.05 8.43 -13.60
CA ILE A 291 -4.49 8.28 -13.43
C ILE A 291 -5.15 9.65 -13.21
N GLU A 292 -6.48 9.71 -13.34
CA GLU A 292 -7.25 10.95 -13.21
C GLU A 292 -7.56 11.33 -11.75
N LEU A 293 -7.73 10.34 -10.89
CA LEU A 293 -8.05 10.51 -9.46
C LEU A 293 -6.94 9.95 -8.58
N SER A 294 -6.70 10.58 -7.47
CA SER A 294 -5.64 10.16 -6.54
C SER A 294 -6.01 10.42 -5.10
N TRP A 295 -5.67 9.47 -4.23
CA TRP A 295 -5.66 9.64 -2.78
C TRP A 295 -4.48 10.52 -2.34
N PHE A 296 -4.47 10.90 -1.07
CA PHE A 296 -3.45 11.76 -0.46
C PHE A 296 -3.34 13.13 -1.16
N PRO A 297 -4.41 13.96 -1.06
CA PRO A 297 -4.42 15.30 -1.63
C PRO A 297 -3.26 16.15 -1.10
N GLU A 298 -2.80 15.89 0.13
CA GLU A 298 -1.72 16.61 0.81
C GLU A 298 -0.40 16.59 0.01
N ILE A 299 -0.11 15.48 -0.70
CA ILE A 299 1.08 15.39 -1.55
C ILE A 299 0.98 16.35 -2.74
N SER A 300 -0.25 16.50 -3.31
CA SER A 300 -0.52 17.48 -4.38
C SER A 300 -0.43 18.90 -3.86
N GLU A 301 -1.02 19.18 -2.69
CA GLU A 301 -0.99 20.47 -2.02
C GLU A 301 0.44 20.88 -1.62
N ALA A 302 1.28 19.91 -1.29
CA ALA A 302 2.71 20.10 -1.08
C ALA A 302 3.49 20.31 -2.37
N GLY A 303 2.84 20.21 -3.55
CA GLY A 303 3.45 20.44 -4.86
C GLY A 303 4.40 19.35 -5.34
N TRP A 304 4.32 18.12 -4.78
CA TRP A 304 5.23 17.01 -5.10
C TRP A 304 4.63 15.95 -6.02
N LYS A 305 3.34 16.10 -6.33
CA LYS A 305 2.61 15.16 -7.16
C LYS A 305 1.72 15.89 -8.15
N VAL A 306 1.66 15.37 -9.39
CA VAL A 306 0.79 15.86 -10.45
C VAL A 306 0.06 14.69 -11.12
N LEU A 307 -1.20 14.90 -11.50
CA LEU A 307 -2.03 13.91 -12.19
C LEU A 307 -2.06 14.20 -13.69
N THR A 308 -1.87 13.16 -14.50
CA THR A 308 -1.95 13.28 -15.96
C THR A 308 -3.23 12.68 -16.53
N GLY A 309 -3.72 11.59 -15.96
CA GLY A 309 -4.60 10.69 -16.69
C GLY A 309 -3.87 10.02 -17.87
N PRO A 310 -4.59 9.42 -18.81
CA PRO A 310 -4.03 8.79 -20.02
C PRO A 310 -3.89 9.76 -21.19
N ASP A 311 -3.43 10.99 -20.95
CA ASP A 311 -3.21 12.03 -21.97
C ASP A 311 -1.74 12.06 -22.41
N PRO A 312 -1.40 11.65 -23.66
CA PRO A 312 -0.02 11.53 -24.11
C PRO A 312 0.77 12.84 -24.08
N GLU A 313 0.13 13.96 -24.45
CA GLU A 313 0.79 15.27 -24.49
C GLU A 313 1.09 15.75 -23.07
N LYS A 314 0.12 15.62 -22.20
CA LYS A 314 0.26 15.99 -20.80
C LYS A 314 1.30 15.12 -20.09
N ILE A 315 1.32 13.81 -20.35
CA ILE A 315 2.32 12.88 -19.83
C ILE A 315 3.71 13.32 -20.27
N ALA A 316 3.96 13.48 -21.57
CA ALA A 316 5.25 13.85 -22.11
C ALA A 316 5.74 15.20 -21.56
N ARG A 317 4.87 16.20 -21.51
CA ARG A 317 5.19 17.53 -20.97
C ARG A 317 5.56 17.45 -19.48
N LEU A 318 4.72 16.81 -18.64
CA LEU A 318 4.93 16.78 -17.20
C LEU A 318 6.13 15.90 -16.81
N ILE A 319 6.44 14.86 -17.56
CA ILE A 319 7.69 14.12 -17.39
C ILE A 319 8.91 15.03 -17.56
N ASN A 320 8.88 15.94 -18.54
CA ASN A 320 10.00 16.85 -18.79
C ASN A 320 10.02 18.03 -17.80
N ASP A 321 8.90 18.68 -17.57
CA ASP A 321 8.83 20.00 -16.99
C ASP A 321 8.45 20.01 -15.50
N PHE A 322 7.81 18.94 -15.01
CA PHE A 322 7.34 18.93 -13.62
C PHE A 322 8.49 18.87 -12.62
N GLU A 323 8.60 19.91 -11.80
CA GLU A 323 9.44 19.96 -10.62
C GLU A 323 8.56 20.31 -9.41
N PRO A 324 8.92 19.87 -8.20
CA PRO A 324 8.16 20.22 -7.00
C PRO A 324 8.13 21.73 -6.78
N THR A 325 6.93 22.28 -6.59
CA THR A 325 6.73 23.72 -6.40
C THR A 325 6.72 24.14 -4.94
N GLY A 326 6.62 23.18 -4.01
CA GLY A 326 6.52 23.43 -2.59
C GLY A 326 7.61 22.75 -1.76
N LYS A 327 7.73 23.20 -0.49
CA LYS A 327 8.63 22.54 0.47
C LYS A 327 8.08 21.19 0.89
N TYR A 328 8.98 20.23 1.11
CA TYR A 328 8.63 18.97 1.74
C TYR A 328 7.97 19.17 3.12
N ARG A 329 6.90 18.47 3.40
CA ARG A 329 6.17 18.51 4.68
C ARG A 329 6.13 17.11 5.29
N GLU A 330 6.20 17.02 6.61
CA GLU A 330 6.07 15.78 7.35
C GLU A 330 4.58 15.35 7.45
N ILE A 331 4.00 14.88 6.33
CA ILE A 331 2.58 14.53 6.22
C ILE A 331 2.27 13.22 6.95
N PHE A 332 3.15 12.24 6.83
CA PHE A 332 2.95 10.85 7.27
C PHE A 332 3.53 10.52 8.65
N GLY A 333 3.57 11.50 9.55
CA GLY A 333 4.09 11.29 10.92
C GLY A 333 5.62 11.38 11.01
N ASP A 334 6.19 10.84 12.07
CA ASP A 334 7.60 10.98 12.47
C ASP A 334 8.44 9.70 12.29
N GLY A 335 7.90 8.65 11.69
CA GLY A 335 8.58 7.36 11.51
C GLY A 335 8.53 6.44 12.74
N LYS A 336 7.57 6.68 13.63
CA LYS A 336 7.34 5.90 14.87
C LYS A 336 5.89 5.44 15.00
N ALA A 337 5.20 5.25 13.90
CA ALA A 337 3.80 4.84 13.90
C ALA A 337 3.62 3.47 14.59
N HIS A 338 4.50 2.49 14.33
CA HIS A 338 4.48 1.18 14.98
C HIS A 338 4.56 1.27 16.51
N ILE A 339 5.41 2.16 17.04
CA ILE A 339 5.53 2.37 18.50
C ILE A 339 4.24 2.97 19.05
N LYS A 340 3.70 4.02 18.41
CA LYS A 340 2.47 4.69 18.85
C LYS A 340 1.25 3.77 18.85
N ILE A 341 1.16 2.91 17.82
CA ILE A 341 0.09 1.92 17.72
C ILE A 341 0.16 0.93 18.88
N ILE A 342 1.33 0.37 19.15
CA ILE A 342 1.49 -0.59 20.25
C ILE A 342 1.29 0.06 21.62
N ASP A 343 1.82 1.29 21.83
CA ASP A 343 1.60 2.03 23.09
C ASP A 343 0.10 2.29 23.36
N ASP A 344 -0.68 2.59 22.32
CA ASP A 344 -2.12 2.82 22.46
C ASP A 344 -2.90 1.51 22.67
N LEU A 345 -2.52 0.43 21.97
CA LEU A 345 -3.12 -0.88 22.13
C LEU A 345 -2.89 -1.46 23.53
N GLU A 346 -1.67 -1.35 24.09
CA GLU A 346 -1.38 -1.74 25.47
C GLU A 346 -2.30 -1.00 26.46
N LYS A 347 -2.44 0.31 26.32
CA LYS A 347 -3.30 1.12 27.21
C LYS A 347 -4.79 0.79 27.13
N ARG A 348 -5.26 0.28 25.99
CA ARG A 348 -6.68 -0.01 25.75
C ARG A 348 -7.07 -1.42 26.19
N PHE A 349 -6.15 -2.37 26.07
CA PHE A 349 -6.43 -3.80 26.20
C PHE A 349 -5.62 -4.49 27.32
N GLU A 350 -4.88 -3.74 28.13
CA GLU A 350 -4.38 -4.15 29.45
C GLU A 350 -5.38 -3.76 30.55
#